data_d19fa1ab569e5b828b0d186804b6138a
#
_entry.id   d19fa1ab569e5b828b0d186804b6138a
#
_cell.length_a   1.000
_cell.length_b   1.000
_cell.length_c   1.000
_cell.angle_alpha   90.00
_cell.angle_beta   90.00
_cell.angle_gamma   90.00
#
_symmetry.space_group_name_H-M   'P 1'
#
loop_
_entity.id
_entity.type
_entity.pdbx_description
1 polymer ?
#
loop_
_entity_poly.entity_id
_entity_poly.type
_entity_poly.pdbx_seq_one_letter_code
_entity_poly.pdbx_strand_id
1 'polypeptide(L)'
;IRNRRAGRLAIGLLFVVAVMLLSIALNLKALKFVLQNFYQVGMIAIIVIFQSDLRAALERFGTTPIKGLKSLNAGEMKKIVEMADVLSEAADALARTRTGALIAIERNTKLGEYLGQGVILNAEMSSPLLRNIFVNKAPLHDGAVIIRDRRIYAAGCYLPLSGKDVNKDLGTRHRAALGLSEVSDAVVIVVSEETGTIFQLRNAQTAARWVSRSRRRTGAQDKPPRRTREKTCEKEKERSRTGRW
;
A
#
# COMPACT_ATOMS: atom_id res chain seq x y z
N ILE A 1 -0.11 4.13 15.88
CA ILE A 1 1.19 4.51 16.47
C ILE A 1 1.60 5.94 16.05
N ARG A 2 1.17 6.43 14.87
CA ARG A 2 1.50 7.78 14.34
C ARG A 2 0.93 8.93 15.17
N ASN A 3 -0.21 8.74 15.83
CA ASN A 3 -0.87 9.80 16.64
C ASN A 3 -0.17 10.10 17.99
N ARG A 4 0.60 9.20 18.57
CA ARG A 4 1.25 9.43 19.87
C ARG A 4 2.48 10.34 19.81
N ARG A 5 3.14 10.44 18.66
CA ARG A 5 4.31 11.34 18.49
C ARG A 5 3.86 12.78 18.26
N ALA A 6 2.84 12.98 17.42
CA ALA A 6 2.28 14.31 17.16
C ALA A 6 1.65 14.92 18.44
N GLY A 7 0.98 14.13 19.28
CA GLY A 7 0.42 14.61 20.54
C GLY A 7 1.45 15.12 21.53
N ARG A 8 2.60 14.46 21.64
CA ARG A 8 3.70 14.92 22.53
C ARG A 8 4.35 16.21 22.05
N LEU A 9 4.49 16.39 20.73
CA LEU A 9 4.99 17.64 20.15
C LEU A 9 3.98 18.78 20.34
N ALA A 10 2.69 18.52 20.20
CA ALA A 10 1.64 19.51 20.44
C ALA A 10 1.61 19.97 21.90
N ILE A 11 1.78 19.06 22.85
CA ILE A 11 1.85 19.38 24.29
C ILE A 11 3.10 20.25 24.56
N GLY A 12 4.26 19.94 23.98
CA GLY A 12 5.48 20.73 24.11
C GLY A 12 5.29 22.15 23.55
N LEU A 13 4.66 22.30 22.41
CA LEU A 13 4.36 23.60 21.81
C LEU A 13 3.38 24.42 22.66
N LEU A 14 2.32 23.75 23.18
CA LEU A 14 1.36 24.39 24.07
C LEU A 14 2.04 24.89 25.37
N PHE A 15 2.98 24.12 25.91
CA PHE A 15 3.75 24.52 27.09
C PHE A 15 4.59 25.79 26.83
N VAL A 16 5.28 25.88 25.68
CA VAL A 16 6.05 27.07 25.29
C VAL A 16 5.14 28.30 25.15
N VAL A 17 3.96 28.14 24.53
CA VAL A 17 2.96 29.22 24.42
C VAL A 17 2.46 29.64 25.79
N ALA A 18 2.19 28.71 26.69
CA ALA A 18 1.73 29.01 28.04
C ALA A 18 2.79 29.80 28.85
N VAL A 19 4.07 29.40 28.75
CA VAL A 19 5.19 30.13 29.39
C VAL A 19 5.31 31.53 28.80
N MET A 20 5.14 31.71 27.51
CA MET A 20 5.15 33.02 26.85
C MET A 20 4.02 33.92 27.34
N LEU A 21 2.80 33.42 27.44
CA LEU A 21 1.66 34.18 27.99
C LEU A 21 1.86 34.55 29.46
N LEU A 22 2.41 33.63 30.26
CA LEU A 22 2.72 33.89 31.66
C LEU A 22 3.81 34.95 31.83
N SER A 23 4.82 34.95 30.98
CA SER A 23 5.89 35.98 30.95
C SER A 23 5.35 37.36 30.64
N ILE A 24 4.36 37.47 29.75
CA ILE A 24 3.67 38.72 29.44
C ILE A 24 2.83 39.21 30.63
N ALA A 25 2.07 38.30 31.27
CA ALA A 25 1.22 38.61 32.41
C ALA A 25 2.02 39.10 33.64
N LEU A 26 3.20 38.53 33.88
CA LEU A 26 4.08 38.87 35.01
C LEU A 26 5.02 40.06 34.73
N ASN A 27 4.98 40.66 33.52
CA ASN A 27 5.79 41.79 33.09
C ASN A 27 7.32 41.62 33.26
N LEU A 28 7.80 40.37 33.09
CA LEU A 28 9.18 39.99 33.24
C LEU A 28 10.00 40.39 32.00
N LYS A 29 10.55 41.63 32.01
CA LYS A 29 11.27 42.23 30.83
C LYS A 29 12.43 41.39 30.34
N ALA A 30 13.24 40.81 31.25
CA ALA A 30 14.38 39.96 30.88
C ALA A 30 13.95 38.64 30.20
N LEU A 31 12.92 37.99 30.77
CA LEU A 31 12.37 36.75 30.23
C LEU A 31 11.70 36.96 28.86
N LYS A 32 10.99 38.09 28.71
CA LYS A 32 10.39 38.49 27.43
C LYS A 32 11.45 38.68 26.35
N PHE A 33 12.57 39.33 26.65
CA PHE A 33 13.68 39.54 25.70
C PHE A 33 14.30 38.21 25.26
N VAL A 34 14.58 37.31 26.17
CA VAL A 34 15.12 36.00 25.87
C VAL A 34 14.13 35.18 25.02
N LEU A 35 12.85 35.16 25.40
CA LEU A 35 11.82 34.41 24.66
C LEU A 35 11.60 34.97 23.25
N GLN A 36 11.67 36.30 23.02
CA GLN A 36 11.56 36.89 21.70
C GLN A 36 12.71 36.48 20.78
N ASN A 37 13.93 36.47 21.27
CA ASN A 37 15.08 36.01 20.48
C ASN A 37 15.00 34.50 20.20
N PHE A 38 14.57 33.71 21.19
CA PHE A 38 14.39 32.26 21.01
C PHE A 38 13.26 31.94 20.03
N TYR A 39 12.22 32.75 19.97
CA TYR A 39 11.11 32.59 19.02
C TYR A 39 11.58 32.77 17.58
N GLN A 40 12.43 33.75 17.26
CA GLN A 40 12.94 33.95 15.89
C GLN A 40 13.75 32.75 15.40
N VAL A 41 14.68 32.26 16.24
CA VAL A 41 15.50 31.08 15.90
C VAL A 41 14.67 29.80 15.90
N GLY A 42 13.76 29.66 16.86
CA GLY A 42 12.87 28.50 16.97
C GLY A 42 11.90 28.37 15.80
N MET A 43 11.42 29.49 15.25
CA MET A 43 10.54 29.47 14.08
C MET A 43 11.26 28.93 12.85
N ILE A 44 12.51 29.34 12.63
CA ILE A 44 13.37 28.82 11.54
C ILE A 44 13.62 27.32 11.75
N ALA A 45 13.96 26.91 12.98
CA ALA A 45 14.21 25.52 13.30
C ALA A 45 12.95 24.64 13.07
N ILE A 46 11.77 25.13 13.43
CA ILE A 46 10.49 24.43 13.18
C ILE A 46 10.27 24.26 11.66
N ILE A 47 10.46 25.31 10.87
CA ILE A 47 10.31 25.25 9.40
C ILE A 47 11.25 24.19 8.81
N VAL A 48 12.52 24.16 9.25
CA VAL A 48 13.51 23.17 8.78
C VAL A 48 13.13 21.75 9.19
N ILE A 49 12.69 21.54 10.44
CA ILE A 49 12.29 20.21 10.94
C ILE A 49 11.05 19.69 10.21
N PHE A 50 10.09 20.58 9.93
CA PHE A 50 8.84 20.22 9.26
C PHE A 50 8.90 20.36 7.74
N GLN A 51 10.05 20.68 7.16
CA GLN A 51 10.21 20.90 5.71
C GLN A 51 9.70 19.69 4.90
N SER A 52 10.01 18.45 5.31
CA SER A 52 9.55 17.24 4.65
C SER A 52 8.03 17.06 4.74
N ASP A 53 7.46 17.36 5.90
CA ASP A 53 6.01 17.21 6.13
C ASP A 53 5.23 18.32 5.40
N LEU A 54 5.78 19.54 5.40
CA LEU A 54 5.21 20.68 4.67
C LEU A 54 5.25 20.46 3.16
N ARG A 55 6.38 19.94 2.64
CA ARG A 55 6.50 19.56 1.24
C ARG A 55 5.48 18.48 0.86
N ALA A 56 5.38 17.40 1.66
CA ALA A 56 4.40 16.35 1.42
C ALA A 56 2.95 16.86 1.53
N ALA A 57 2.68 17.81 2.41
CA ALA A 57 1.37 18.45 2.51
C ALA A 57 1.07 19.31 1.28
N LEU A 58 2.02 20.17 0.86
CA LEU A 58 1.88 21.02 -0.35
C LEU A 58 1.72 20.20 -1.62
N GLU A 59 2.46 19.11 -1.76
CA GLU A 59 2.29 18.16 -2.87
C GLU A 59 0.89 17.55 -2.86
N ARG A 60 0.33 17.19 -1.70
CA ARG A 60 -1.04 16.70 -1.58
C ARG A 60 -2.08 17.76 -1.92
N PHE A 61 -1.88 19.02 -1.52
CA PHE A 61 -2.78 20.13 -1.86
C PHE A 61 -2.65 20.52 -3.33
N GLY A 62 -1.43 20.52 -3.89
CA GLY A 62 -1.17 20.82 -5.31
C GLY A 62 -1.69 19.74 -6.26
N THR A 63 -1.80 18.50 -5.80
CA THR A 63 -2.32 17.35 -6.57
C THR A 63 -3.82 17.11 -6.38
N THR A 64 -4.51 17.89 -5.53
CA THR A 64 -5.98 17.87 -5.53
C THR A 64 -6.45 18.58 -6.79
N PRO A 65 -6.73 17.88 -7.89
CA PRO A 65 -7.27 18.55 -9.05
C PRO A 65 -8.70 18.96 -8.69
N ILE A 66 -9.01 20.23 -8.79
CA ILE A 66 -10.36 20.76 -8.99
C ILE A 66 -11.01 20.13 -10.25
N LYS A 67 -10.37 19.13 -10.83
CA LYS A 67 -10.82 18.32 -11.96
C LYS A 67 -11.92 17.30 -11.61
N GLY A 68 -12.36 17.22 -10.36
CA GLY A 68 -13.44 16.32 -9.94
C GLY A 68 -14.83 16.69 -10.48
N LEU A 69 -14.98 17.78 -11.22
CA LEU A 69 -16.26 18.19 -11.80
C LEU A 69 -16.25 18.29 -13.34
N LYS A 70 -15.18 17.84 -14.02
CA LYS A 70 -15.34 17.55 -15.45
C LYS A 70 -16.14 16.26 -15.56
N SER A 71 -17.38 16.38 -15.94
CA SER A 71 -18.21 15.28 -16.45
C SER A 71 -17.31 14.52 -17.44
N LEU A 72 -16.95 13.27 -17.07
CA LEU A 72 -16.18 12.40 -17.97
C LEU A 72 -17.01 12.30 -19.25
N ASN A 73 -16.49 12.81 -20.37
CA ASN A 73 -17.14 12.65 -21.65
C ASN A 73 -17.36 11.15 -21.89
N ALA A 74 -18.50 10.80 -22.50
CA ALA A 74 -18.83 9.39 -22.77
C ALA A 74 -17.69 8.64 -23.48
N GLY A 75 -16.90 9.34 -24.31
CA GLY A 75 -15.71 8.78 -24.96
C GLY A 75 -14.54 8.50 -24.02
N GLU A 76 -14.33 9.29 -22.97
CA GLU A 76 -13.29 9.00 -21.96
C GLU A 76 -13.68 7.83 -21.07
N MET A 77 -14.99 7.75 -20.72
CA MET A 77 -15.53 6.63 -19.96
C MET A 77 -15.37 5.31 -20.73
N LYS A 78 -15.68 5.30 -22.03
CA LYS A 78 -15.50 4.13 -22.90
C LYS A 78 -14.06 3.64 -22.89
N LYS A 79 -13.08 4.53 -23.04
CA LYS A 79 -11.65 4.19 -23.00
C LYS A 79 -11.17 3.66 -21.65
N ILE A 80 -11.79 4.11 -20.54
CA ILE A 80 -11.50 3.57 -19.20
C ILE A 80 -12.04 2.15 -19.06
N VAL A 81 -13.23 1.90 -19.58
CA VAL A 81 -13.84 0.57 -19.58
C VAL A 81 -13.01 -0.39 -20.43
N GLU A 82 -12.64 -0.01 -21.65
CA GLU A 82 -11.76 -0.81 -22.52
C GLU A 82 -10.44 -1.16 -21.84
N MET A 83 -9.84 -0.19 -21.12
CA MET A 83 -8.64 -0.45 -20.32
C MET A 83 -8.89 -1.47 -19.21
N ALA A 84 -10.03 -1.35 -18.51
CA ALA A 84 -10.37 -2.26 -17.42
C ALA A 84 -10.63 -3.69 -17.94
N ASP A 85 -11.24 -3.82 -19.10
CA ASP A 85 -11.49 -5.11 -19.75
C ASP A 85 -10.17 -5.80 -20.14
N VAL A 86 -9.25 -5.08 -20.76
CA VAL A 86 -7.90 -5.60 -21.11
C VAL A 86 -7.13 -6.05 -19.87
N LEU A 87 -7.19 -5.25 -18.78
CA LEU A 87 -6.53 -5.60 -17.52
C LEU A 87 -7.15 -6.82 -16.85
N SER A 88 -8.48 -6.91 -16.87
CA SER A 88 -9.21 -8.04 -16.30
C SER A 88 -8.88 -9.33 -17.06
N GLU A 89 -8.92 -9.29 -18.38
CA GLU A 89 -8.56 -10.43 -19.24
C GLU A 89 -7.11 -10.89 -19.00
N ALA A 90 -6.16 -9.95 -18.95
CA ALA A 90 -4.77 -10.27 -18.68
C ALA A 90 -4.57 -10.87 -17.28
N ALA A 91 -5.20 -10.27 -16.25
CA ALA A 91 -5.10 -10.74 -14.88
C ALA A 91 -5.71 -12.15 -14.72
N ASP A 92 -6.88 -12.40 -15.32
CA ASP A 92 -7.52 -13.71 -15.31
C ASP A 92 -6.67 -14.78 -16.00
N ALA A 93 -6.07 -14.46 -17.15
CA ALA A 93 -5.18 -15.37 -17.85
C ALA A 93 -3.93 -15.71 -17.03
N LEU A 94 -3.28 -14.70 -16.41
CA LEU A 94 -2.12 -14.88 -15.54
C LEU A 94 -2.49 -15.67 -14.26
N ALA A 95 -3.68 -15.45 -13.72
CA ALA A 95 -4.19 -16.19 -12.56
C ALA A 95 -4.39 -17.68 -12.86
N ARG A 96 -4.96 -18.01 -14.02
CA ARG A 96 -5.15 -19.41 -14.48
C ARG A 96 -3.81 -20.16 -14.63
N THR A 97 -2.79 -19.49 -15.11
CA THR A 97 -1.45 -20.05 -15.28
C THR A 97 -0.58 -19.93 -14.02
N ARG A 98 -1.11 -19.35 -12.95
CA ARG A 98 -0.37 -19.02 -11.70
C ARG A 98 0.92 -18.26 -11.99
N THR A 99 0.86 -17.34 -12.93
CA THR A 99 1.97 -16.45 -13.28
C THR A 99 1.89 -15.20 -12.42
N GLY A 100 2.91 -14.97 -11.59
CA GLY A 100 2.98 -13.81 -10.71
C GLY A 100 3.06 -12.52 -11.50
N ALA A 101 2.21 -11.53 -11.18
CA ALA A 101 2.21 -10.23 -11.83
C ALA A 101 1.99 -9.10 -10.85
N LEU A 102 2.59 -7.94 -11.15
CA LEU A 102 2.45 -6.71 -10.39
C LEU A 102 2.23 -5.55 -11.36
N ILE A 103 1.04 -4.97 -11.35
CA ILE A 103 0.64 -3.90 -12.27
C ILE A 103 0.23 -2.68 -11.46
N ALA A 104 0.90 -1.55 -11.68
CA ALA A 104 0.62 -0.28 -11.02
C ALA A 104 0.04 0.72 -12.04
N ILE A 105 -1.17 1.19 -11.77
CA ILE A 105 -1.85 2.19 -12.62
C ILE A 105 -1.65 3.55 -11.97
N GLU A 106 -0.89 4.42 -12.63
CA GLU A 106 -0.63 5.78 -12.22
C GLU A 106 -1.93 6.60 -12.21
N ARG A 107 -2.09 7.40 -11.17
CA ARG A 107 -3.23 8.33 -11.07
C ARG A 107 -2.75 9.77 -10.89
N ASN A 108 -3.09 10.39 -9.75
CA ASN A 108 -2.67 11.76 -9.47
C ASN A 108 -1.19 11.84 -9.06
N THR A 109 -0.75 10.88 -8.23
CA THR A 109 0.65 10.79 -7.82
C THR A 109 1.46 10.15 -8.94
N LYS A 110 2.45 10.90 -9.44
CA LYS A 110 3.34 10.43 -10.50
C LYS A 110 4.32 9.39 -9.97
N LEU A 111 4.51 8.31 -10.74
CA LEU A 111 5.39 7.19 -10.38
C LEU A 111 6.77 7.32 -11.06
N GLY A 112 7.17 8.53 -11.45
CA GLY A 112 8.42 8.79 -12.17
C GLY A 112 9.68 8.34 -11.42
N GLU A 113 9.68 8.40 -10.10
CA GLU A 113 10.80 7.98 -9.24
C GLU A 113 11.10 6.47 -9.32
N TYR A 114 10.11 5.64 -9.68
CA TYR A 114 10.25 4.18 -9.77
C TYR A 114 10.64 3.68 -11.17
N LEU A 115 10.83 4.60 -12.12
CA LEU A 115 11.20 4.26 -13.50
C LEU A 115 12.69 3.97 -13.68
N GLY A 116 13.54 4.42 -12.75
CA GLY A 116 15.00 4.47 -12.92
C GLY A 116 15.68 3.13 -13.19
N GLN A 117 15.05 2.02 -12.81
CA GLN A 117 15.56 0.66 -13.04
C GLN A 117 14.71 -0.12 -14.07
N GLY A 118 13.56 0.43 -14.46
CA GLY A 118 12.66 -0.18 -15.44
C GLY A 118 12.99 0.19 -16.88
N VAL A 119 12.47 -0.58 -17.80
CA VAL A 119 12.56 -0.31 -19.24
C VAL A 119 11.31 0.43 -19.69
N ILE A 120 11.51 1.59 -20.31
CA ILE A 120 10.41 2.38 -20.88
C ILE A 120 9.97 1.72 -22.19
N LEU A 121 8.70 1.32 -22.24
CA LEU A 121 8.08 0.67 -23.39
C LEU A 121 7.20 1.62 -24.19
N ASN A 122 6.43 2.43 -23.49
CA ASN A 122 5.42 3.33 -24.04
C ASN A 122 4.50 2.67 -25.09
N ALA A 123 4.11 1.44 -24.83
CA ALA A 123 3.33 0.59 -25.74
C ALA A 123 1.83 0.75 -25.53
N GLU A 124 1.05 0.44 -26.56
CA GLU A 124 -0.40 0.31 -26.44
C GLU A 124 -0.78 -0.85 -25.52
N MET A 125 -1.87 -0.65 -24.79
CA MET A 125 -2.31 -1.64 -23.83
C MET A 125 -3.01 -2.80 -24.54
N SER A 126 -2.49 -4.02 -24.32
CA SER A 126 -3.10 -5.24 -24.81
C SER A 126 -2.87 -6.39 -23.84
N SER A 127 -3.86 -7.27 -23.72
CA SER A 127 -3.78 -8.45 -22.85
C SER A 127 -2.61 -9.40 -23.26
N PRO A 128 -2.36 -9.68 -24.53
CA PRO A 128 -1.21 -10.50 -24.93
C PRO A 128 0.14 -9.88 -24.53
N LEU A 129 0.30 -8.56 -24.64
CA LEU A 129 1.54 -7.89 -24.27
C LEU A 129 1.79 -7.96 -22.75
N LEU A 130 0.76 -7.69 -21.94
CA LEU A 130 0.85 -7.81 -20.48
C LEU A 130 1.22 -9.24 -20.07
N ARG A 131 0.58 -10.24 -20.67
CA ARG A 131 0.88 -11.64 -20.41
C ARG A 131 2.32 -11.98 -20.79
N ASN A 132 2.81 -11.48 -21.93
CA ASN A 132 4.17 -11.75 -22.39
C ASN A 132 5.24 -11.12 -21.50
N ILE A 133 5.00 -9.90 -20.98
CA ILE A 133 5.91 -9.24 -20.03
C ILE A 133 6.12 -10.12 -18.78
N PHE A 134 5.07 -10.75 -18.25
CA PHE A 134 5.12 -11.53 -17.01
C PHE A 134 5.46 -13.02 -17.23
N VAL A 135 5.81 -13.43 -18.45
CA VAL A 135 6.32 -14.81 -18.68
C VAL A 135 7.54 -15.05 -17.80
N ASN A 136 7.53 -16.14 -17.05
CA ASN A 136 8.65 -16.51 -16.19
C ASN A 136 9.97 -16.57 -16.96
N LYS A 137 11.03 -16.00 -16.38
CA LYS A 137 12.37 -15.88 -16.95
C LYS A 137 12.48 -14.90 -18.15
N ALA A 138 11.40 -14.20 -18.54
CA ALA A 138 11.52 -13.09 -19.48
C ALA A 138 12.29 -11.91 -18.83
N PRO A 139 13.06 -11.11 -19.59
CA PRO A 139 13.87 -10.02 -19.02
C PRO A 139 13.08 -8.97 -18.24
N LEU A 140 11.79 -8.81 -18.54
CA LEU A 140 10.93 -7.76 -17.96
C LEU A 140 9.96 -8.26 -16.88
N HIS A 141 9.99 -9.57 -16.54
CA HIS A 141 9.01 -10.17 -15.63
C HIS A 141 9.25 -9.82 -14.15
N ASP A 142 10.50 -9.48 -13.80
CA ASP A 142 10.86 -9.13 -12.43
C ASP A 142 10.61 -7.64 -12.19
N GLY A 143 9.70 -7.35 -11.28
CA GLY A 143 9.26 -5.99 -10.97
C GLY A 143 7.81 -5.73 -11.37
N ALA A 144 7.47 -4.45 -11.46
CA ALA A 144 6.14 -3.97 -11.79
C ALA A 144 6.05 -3.44 -13.22
N VAL A 145 4.87 -3.57 -13.80
CA VAL A 145 4.45 -2.81 -14.97
C VAL A 145 3.77 -1.54 -14.50
N ILE A 146 4.21 -0.38 -15.01
CA ILE A 146 3.59 0.90 -14.76
C ILE A 146 2.74 1.29 -15.95
N ILE A 147 1.44 1.53 -15.69
CA ILE A 147 0.49 2.04 -16.66
C ILE A 147 0.31 3.53 -16.42
N ARG A 148 0.56 4.34 -17.45
CA ARG A 148 0.39 5.78 -17.47
C ARG A 148 -0.39 6.17 -18.72
N ASP A 149 -1.36 7.06 -18.59
CA ASP A 149 -2.17 7.58 -19.69
C ASP A 149 -2.75 6.47 -20.59
N ARG A 150 -3.19 5.36 -19.97
CA ARG A 150 -3.75 4.18 -20.62
C ARG A 150 -2.77 3.43 -21.56
N ARG A 151 -1.48 3.61 -21.34
CA ARG A 151 -0.41 2.89 -22.06
C ARG A 151 0.45 2.08 -21.08
N ILE A 152 1.01 1.00 -21.53
CA ILE A 152 2.07 0.29 -20.81
C ILE A 152 3.31 1.15 -20.90
N TYR A 153 3.53 1.98 -19.87
CA TYR A 153 4.60 2.98 -19.91
C TYR A 153 5.98 2.37 -19.66
N ALA A 154 6.10 1.55 -18.64
CA ALA A 154 7.36 0.88 -18.30
C ALA A 154 7.11 -0.51 -17.69
N ALA A 155 8.12 -1.38 -17.77
CA ALA A 155 8.13 -2.71 -17.17
C ALA A 155 9.44 -2.97 -16.43
N GLY A 156 9.46 -3.97 -15.53
CA GLY A 156 10.62 -4.28 -14.70
C GLY A 156 10.93 -3.18 -13.67
N CYS A 157 9.91 -2.43 -13.22
CA CYS A 157 10.08 -1.34 -12.26
C CYS A 157 10.07 -1.86 -10.83
N TYR A 158 11.04 -1.46 -10.00
CA TYR A 158 11.07 -1.82 -8.60
C TYR A 158 10.27 -0.81 -7.76
N LEU A 159 9.32 -1.33 -7.00
CA LEU A 159 8.46 -0.54 -6.13
C LEU A 159 8.91 -0.65 -4.66
N PRO A 160 8.60 0.35 -3.82
CA PRO A 160 8.96 0.32 -2.41
C PRO A 160 8.26 -0.84 -1.70
N LEU A 161 8.99 -1.55 -0.85
CA LEU A 161 8.45 -2.62 -0.03
C LEU A 161 7.84 -2.07 1.25
N SER A 162 6.67 -2.55 1.64
CA SER A 162 6.09 -2.19 2.94
C SER A 162 6.97 -2.72 4.09
N GLY A 163 7.31 -1.83 5.03
CA GLY A 163 8.00 -2.17 6.27
C GLY A 163 7.08 -2.69 7.38
N LYS A 164 5.77 -2.81 7.12
CA LYS A 164 4.82 -3.35 8.09
C LYS A 164 5.03 -4.85 8.24
N ASP A 165 4.81 -5.34 9.46
CA ASP A 165 4.80 -6.77 9.76
C ASP A 165 3.57 -7.40 9.08
N VAL A 166 3.78 -7.82 7.85
CA VAL A 166 2.78 -8.49 7.02
C VAL A 166 3.05 -9.98 7.10
N ASN A 167 2.00 -10.77 7.04
CA ASN A 167 2.09 -12.23 7.09
C ASN A 167 3.23 -12.76 6.20
N LYS A 168 4.04 -13.69 6.74
CA LYS A 168 5.21 -14.25 6.05
C LYS A 168 4.86 -14.98 4.74
N ASP A 169 3.58 -15.36 4.59
CA ASP A 169 3.06 -16.02 3.39
C ASP A 169 2.84 -15.07 2.19
N LEU A 170 3.15 -13.78 2.35
CA LEU A 170 3.03 -12.79 1.29
C LEU A 170 4.35 -12.62 0.55
N GLY A 171 4.37 -13.02 -0.71
CA GLY A 171 5.51 -12.83 -1.60
C GLY A 171 5.89 -11.36 -1.80
N THR A 172 7.06 -11.15 -2.39
CA THR A 172 7.65 -9.82 -2.63
C THR A 172 6.73 -8.87 -3.39
N ARG A 173 6.00 -9.38 -4.41
CA ARG A 173 5.03 -8.58 -5.20
C ARG A 173 3.89 -8.02 -4.35
N HIS A 174 3.41 -8.78 -3.38
CA HIS A 174 2.38 -8.29 -2.44
C HIS A 174 2.92 -7.21 -1.51
N ARG A 175 4.15 -7.37 -1.01
CA ARG A 175 4.81 -6.37 -0.16
C ARG A 175 5.09 -5.08 -0.92
N ALA A 176 5.45 -5.19 -2.21
CA ALA A 176 5.65 -4.05 -3.10
C ALA A 176 4.34 -3.30 -3.37
N ALA A 177 3.25 -4.03 -3.62
CA ALA A 177 1.92 -3.44 -3.79
C ALA A 177 1.46 -2.67 -2.54
N LEU A 178 1.68 -3.24 -1.35
CA LEU A 178 1.41 -2.59 -0.07
C LEU A 178 2.26 -1.33 0.10
N GLY A 179 3.58 -1.42 -0.16
CA GLY A 179 4.49 -0.29 -0.04
C GLY A 179 4.08 0.87 -0.95
N LEU A 180 3.78 0.60 -2.21
CA LEU A 180 3.30 1.63 -3.13
C LEU A 180 1.96 2.24 -2.68
N SER A 181 1.04 1.45 -2.16
CA SER A 181 -0.25 1.96 -1.66
C SER A 181 -0.15 2.83 -0.41
N GLU A 182 0.99 2.81 0.28
CA GLU A 182 1.27 3.66 1.45
C GLU A 182 1.73 5.06 1.06
N VAL A 183 2.40 5.19 -0.09
CA VAL A 183 3.05 6.43 -0.55
C VAL A 183 2.34 7.07 -1.73
N SER A 184 1.46 6.35 -2.45
CA SER A 184 0.76 6.87 -3.63
C SER A 184 -0.73 6.52 -3.62
N ASP A 185 -1.49 7.18 -4.52
CA ASP A 185 -2.90 6.90 -4.81
C ASP A 185 -3.08 5.97 -6.02
N ALA A 186 -2.00 5.35 -6.49
CA ALA A 186 -2.02 4.40 -7.58
C ALA A 186 -2.94 3.21 -7.29
N VAL A 187 -3.55 2.68 -8.34
CA VAL A 187 -4.26 1.40 -8.26
C VAL A 187 -3.27 0.29 -8.59
N VAL A 188 -3.12 -0.68 -7.68
CA VAL A 188 -2.18 -1.77 -7.85
C VAL A 188 -2.94 -3.09 -7.96
N ILE A 189 -2.64 -3.86 -9.00
CA ILE A 189 -3.16 -5.21 -9.22
C ILE A 189 -2.01 -6.19 -9.03
N VAL A 190 -2.23 -7.22 -8.21
CA VAL A 190 -1.27 -8.30 -7.95
C VAL A 190 -1.91 -9.62 -8.28
N VAL A 191 -1.21 -10.45 -9.04
CA VAL A 191 -1.55 -11.86 -9.24
C VAL A 191 -0.55 -12.71 -8.47
N SER A 192 -1.05 -13.57 -7.59
CA SER A 192 -0.21 -14.48 -6.80
C SER A 192 0.26 -15.66 -7.66
N GLU A 193 1.55 -15.93 -7.66
CA GLU A 193 2.11 -17.10 -8.34
C GLU A 193 1.84 -18.41 -7.59
N GLU A 194 1.60 -18.35 -6.28
CA GLU A 194 1.32 -19.54 -5.49
C GLU A 194 -0.14 -19.98 -5.60
N THR A 195 -1.06 -19.01 -5.49
CA THR A 195 -2.49 -19.31 -5.39
C THR A 195 -3.28 -18.98 -6.66
N GLY A 196 -2.72 -18.16 -7.56
CA GLY A 196 -3.45 -17.58 -8.70
C GLY A 196 -4.49 -16.54 -8.28
N THR A 197 -4.50 -16.10 -7.01
CA THR A 197 -5.49 -15.13 -6.55
C THR A 197 -5.12 -13.73 -7.03
N ILE A 198 -6.12 -12.99 -7.51
CA ILE A 198 -5.97 -11.60 -7.94
C ILE A 198 -6.31 -10.69 -6.76
N PHE A 199 -5.42 -9.75 -6.46
CA PHE A 199 -5.60 -8.73 -5.44
C PHE A 199 -5.57 -7.34 -6.07
N GLN A 200 -6.48 -6.47 -5.64
CA GLN A 200 -6.48 -5.07 -6.02
C GLN A 200 -6.32 -4.18 -4.79
N LEU A 201 -5.35 -3.29 -4.84
CA LEU A 201 -5.08 -2.29 -3.81
C LEU A 201 -5.26 -0.90 -4.40
N ARG A 202 -6.02 -0.04 -3.72
CA ARG A 202 -6.32 1.32 -4.20
C ARG A 202 -5.78 2.42 -3.28
N ASN A 203 -5.59 2.12 -2.00
CA ASN A 203 -5.09 3.04 -0.99
C ASN A 203 -4.69 2.28 0.27
N ALA A 204 -4.03 2.97 1.21
CA ALA A 204 -3.60 2.41 2.48
C ALA A 204 -4.74 1.76 3.31
N GLN A 205 -5.98 2.23 3.17
CA GLN A 205 -7.14 1.65 3.87
C GLN A 205 -7.54 0.30 3.28
N THR A 206 -7.55 0.18 1.95
CA THR A 206 -7.80 -1.09 1.26
C THR A 206 -6.70 -2.09 1.57
N ALA A 207 -5.43 -1.64 1.61
CA ALA A 207 -4.29 -2.42 2.02
C ALA A 207 -4.41 -2.92 3.48
N ALA A 208 -4.80 -2.06 4.42
CA ALA A 208 -5.01 -2.43 5.81
C ALA A 208 -6.15 -3.46 5.99
N ARG A 209 -7.25 -3.32 5.26
CA ARG A 209 -8.35 -4.29 5.24
C ARG A 209 -7.90 -5.65 4.70
N TRP A 210 -7.08 -5.65 3.67
CA TRP A 210 -6.56 -6.87 3.08
C TRP A 210 -5.60 -7.58 4.03
N VAL A 211 -4.65 -6.87 4.64
CA VAL A 211 -3.73 -7.42 5.66
C VAL A 211 -4.51 -8.05 6.83
N SER A 212 -5.58 -7.39 7.29
CA SER A 212 -6.40 -7.93 8.38
C SER A 212 -7.18 -9.20 7.98
N ARG A 213 -7.59 -9.32 6.71
CA ARG A 213 -8.25 -10.53 6.19
C ARG A 213 -7.28 -11.69 5.99
N SER A 214 -6.07 -11.44 5.50
CA SER A 214 -5.05 -12.47 5.32
C SER A 214 -4.65 -13.07 6.67
N ARG A 215 -4.42 -12.24 7.69
CA ARG A 215 -4.15 -12.71 9.07
C ARG A 215 -5.26 -13.60 9.65
N ARG A 216 -6.54 -13.28 9.38
CA ARG A 216 -7.65 -14.11 9.85
C ARG A 216 -7.72 -15.49 9.16
N ARG A 217 -7.34 -15.56 7.89
CA ARG A 217 -7.31 -16.83 7.14
C ARG A 217 -6.19 -17.74 7.64
N THR A 218 -5.01 -17.21 7.91
CA THR A 218 -3.87 -17.98 8.45
C THR A 218 -4.14 -18.43 9.89
N GLY A 219 -4.69 -17.60 10.75
CA GLY A 219 -5.09 -17.98 12.11
C GLY A 219 -6.24 -19.01 12.15
N ALA A 220 -7.00 -19.18 11.06
CA ALA A 220 -8.02 -20.21 10.95
C ALA A 220 -7.46 -21.56 10.44
N GLN A 221 -6.31 -21.54 9.75
CA GLN A 221 -5.64 -22.75 9.25
C GLN A 221 -4.69 -23.37 10.27
N ASP A 222 -4.25 -22.61 11.28
CA ASP A 222 -3.38 -23.09 12.37
C ASP A 222 -4.16 -23.82 13.49
N LYS A 223 -5.46 -24.05 13.34
CA LYS A 223 -6.15 -25.01 14.21
C LYS A 223 -5.82 -26.40 13.70
N PRO A 224 -5.08 -27.20 14.49
CA PRO A 224 -4.84 -28.59 14.13
C PRO A 224 -6.19 -29.27 13.88
N PRO A 225 -6.28 -30.19 12.91
CA PRO A 225 -7.51 -30.91 12.64
C PRO A 225 -7.95 -31.54 13.94
N ARG A 226 -9.20 -31.29 14.35
CA ARG A 226 -9.80 -31.90 15.53
C ARG A 226 -9.57 -33.40 15.43
N ARG A 227 -8.67 -33.91 16.25
CA ARG A 227 -8.55 -35.34 16.59
C ARG A 227 -9.85 -35.78 17.25
N THR A 228 -10.88 -36.00 16.49
CA THR A 228 -12.16 -36.50 16.98
C THR A 228 -12.77 -37.35 15.89
N ARG A 229 -12.22 -38.52 15.70
CA ARG A 229 -12.97 -39.70 15.15
C ARG A 229 -12.18 -41.02 15.26
N GLU A 230 -10.87 -40.99 15.47
CA GLU A 230 -10.14 -42.26 15.58
C GLU A 230 -10.30 -42.95 16.94
N LYS A 231 -10.48 -42.20 18.02
CA LYS A 231 -10.67 -42.80 19.34
C LYS A 231 -12.04 -43.49 19.57
N THR A 232 -13.02 -43.20 18.71
CA THR A 232 -14.35 -43.88 18.84
C THR A 232 -14.37 -45.21 18.11
N CYS A 233 -13.63 -45.32 17.00
CA CYS A 233 -13.57 -46.56 16.22
C CYS A 233 -12.68 -47.64 16.89
N GLU A 234 -11.66 -47.23 17.64
CA GLU A 234 -10.76 -48.13 18.38
C GLU A 234 -11.45 -48.69 19.64
N LYS A 235 -12.24 -47.89 20.34
CA LYS A 235 -13.06 -48.33 21.48
C LYS A 235 -14.22 -49.24 21.07
N GLU A 236 -14.78 -49.09 19.89
CA GLU A 236 -15.81 -50.01 19.37
C GLU A 236 -15.21 -51.34 18.93
N LYS A 237 -13.99 -51.35 18.36
CA LYS A 237 -13.29 -52.61 18.03
C LYS A 237 -12.82 -53.37 19.28
N GLU A 238 -12.50 -52.71 20.35
CA GLU A 238 -12.09 -53.34 21.60
C GLU A 238 -13.29 -53.91 22.38
N ARG A 239 -14.48 -53.29 22.31
CA ARG A 239 -15.72 -53.83 22.87
C ARG A 239 -16.25 -55.06 22.13
N SER A 240 -16.01 -55.15 20.81
CA SER A 240 -16.41 -56.33 20.02
C SER A 240 -15.46 -57.52 20.21
N ARG A 241 -14.26 -57.33 20.78
CA ARG A 241 -13.31 -58.43 21.09
C ARG A 241 -13.43 -59.00 22.48
N THR A 242 -14.11 -58.33 23.40
CA THR A 242 -14.28 -58.79 24.79
C THR A 242 -15.69 -59.33 25.09
N GLY A 243 -16.53 -59.51 24.09
CA GLY A 243 -17.81 -60.17 24.20
C GLY A 243 -17.64 -61.72 24.30
N ARG A 244 -17.42 -62.18 25.47
CA ARG A 244 -17.53 -63.63 25.83
C ARG A 244 -18.73 -63.80 26.76
N TRP A 245 -19.69 -64.56 26.24
CA TRP A 245 -20.74 -65.34 26.91
C TRP A 245 -21.62 -64.67 27.96
#